data_625bdb26a46cd3341424995714fdb42b
#
_entry.id   625bdb26a46cd3341424995714fdb42b
#
_cell.length_a   1.000
_cell.length_b   1.000
_cell.length_c   1.000
_cell.angle_alpha   90.00
_cell.angle_beta   90.00
_cell.angle_gamma   90.00
#
_symmetry.space_group_name_H-M   'P 1'
#
loop_
_entity.id
_entity.type
_entity.pdbx_description
1 polymer ?
#
loop_
_entity_poly.entity_id
_entity_poly.type
_entity_poly.pdbx_seq_one_letter_code
_entity_poly.pdbx_strand_id
1 'polypeptide(L)'
;GQDMPFMLDANMYGYNHSWAIRWCYSAYKQNRYTVYPKFSRIVSNGTDGSGTNYQKKITKYNSLLYDGEKKCVFSDVVVNERIRKEFRRHHMNSLGIIRASIKWGLVKCGILRNKRKK
;
A
#
# COMPACT_ATOMS: atom_id res chain seq x y z
N GLY A 1 -0.78 5.29 2.59
CA GLY A 1 -2.07 5.76 3.08
C GLY A 1 -2.20 5.60 4.58
N GLN A 2 -3.39 5.81 5.10
CA GLN A 2 -3.68 5.65 6.55
C GLN A 2 -3.62 4.19 7.02
N ASP A 3 -3.62 3.25 6.11
CA ASP A 3 -3.48 1.80 6.33
C ASP A 3 -2.03 1.35 6.58
N MET A 4 -1.04 2.19 6.24
CA MET A 4 0.36 1.80 6.33
C MET A 4 0.84 1.38 7.73
N PRO A 5 0.49 2.06 8.83
CA PRO A 5 0.88 1.62 10.17
C PRO A 5 0.37 0.20 10.48
N PHE A 6 -0.88 -0.11 10.09
CA PHE A 6 -1.47 -1.44 10.31
C PHE A 6 -0.85 -2.52 9.42
N MET A 7 -0.45 -2.16 8.19
CA MET A 7 0.31 -3.06 7.32
C MET A 7 1.70 -3.34 7.87
N LEU A 8 2.34 -2.35 8.49
CA LEU A 8 3.62 -2.52 9.17
C LEU A 8 3.47 -3.43 10.38
N ASP A 9 2.48 -3.18 11.25
CA ASP A 9 2.18 -4.06 12.38
C ASP A 9 1.94 -5.50 11.89
N ALA A 10 1.14 -5.68 10.83
CA ALA A 10 0.91 -6.99 10.23
C ALA A 10 2.20 -7.68 9.79
N ASN A 11 3.16 -6.93 9.24
CA ASN A 11 4.45 -7.46 8.84
C ASN A 11 5.32 -7.82 10.04
N MET A 12 5.37 -6.95 11.05
CA MET A 12 6.17 -7.16 12.27
C MET A 12 5.68 -8.37 13.07
N TYR A 13 4.37 -8.60 13.13
CA TYR A 13 3.78 -9.75 13.82
C TYR A 13 3.64 -11.01 12.96
N GLY A 14 4.22 -11.02 11.75
CA GLY A 14 4.25 -12.20 10.88
C GLY A 14 2.90 -12.56 10.23
N TYR A 15 1.94 -11.62 10.18
CA TYR A 15 0.66 -11.82 9.47
C TYR A 15 0.77 -11.66 7.96
N ASN A 16 1.78 -10.96 7.50
CA ASN A 16 2.15 -10.87 6.09
C ASN A 16 3.67 -10.76 5.93
N HIS A 17 4.15 -10.98 4.72
CA HIS A 17 5.57 -10.90 4.36
C HIS A 17 5.79 -9.89 3.22
N SER A 18 5.13 -8.72 3.32
CA SER A 18 5.23 -7.69 2.30
C SER A 18 6.55 -6.93 2.40
N TRP A 19 7.42 -7.07 1.41
CA TRP A 19 8.61 -6.24 1.28
C TRP A 19 8.27 -4.78 0.96
N ALA A 20 7.15 -4.54 0.27
CA ALA A 20 6.71 -3.20 -0.12
C ALA A 20 6.46 -2.29 1.09
N ILE A 21 5.85 -2.81 2.17
CA ILE A 21 5.61 -2.00 3.37
C ILE A 21 6.94 -1.65 4.08
N ARG A 22 7.92 -2.56 4.06
CA ARG A 22 9.25 -2.29 4.61
C ARG A 22 9.96 -1.18 3.84
N TRP A 23 9.86 -1.22 2.51
CA TRP A 23 10.39 -0.18 1.64
C TRP A 23 9.74 1.18 1.93
N CYS A 24 8.41 1.24 1.98
CA CYS A 24 7.68 2.45 2.30
C CYS A 24 8.04 3.01 3.69
N TYR A 25 8.20 2.15 4.68
CA TYR A 25 8.62 2.55 6.02
C TYR A 25 10.05 3.10 6.04
N SER A 26 10.97 2.46 5.33
CA SER A 26 12.35 2.93 5.20
C SER A 26 12.41 4.31 4.53
N ALA A 27 11.65 4.52 3.46
CA ALA A 27 11.56 5.82 2.79
C ALA A 27 10.98 6.90 3.73
N TYR A 28 9.94 6.57 4.48
CA TYR A 28 9.34 7.46 5.47
C TYR A 28 10.34 7.85 6.58
N LYS A 29 11.08 6.90 7.13
CA LYS A 29 12.12 7.14 8.15
C LYS A 29 13.22 8.07 7.67
N GLN A 30 13.51 8.06 6.39
CA GLN A 30 14.55 8.88 5.75
C GLN A 30 14.00 10.18 5.14
N ASN A 31 12.73 10.53 5.40
CA ASN A 31 12.04 11.69 4.79
C ASN A 31 12.14 11.71 3.26
N ARG A 32 12.10 10.55 2.62
CA ARG A 32 12.14 10.44 1.17
C ARG A 32 10.74 10.47 0.58
N TYR A 33 10.62 11.04 -0.60
CA TYR A 33 9.38 11.06 -1.37
C TYR A 33 9.37 9.94 -2.40
N THR A 34 8.17 9.51 -2.77
CA THR A 34 7.95 8.62 -3.91
C THR A 34 7.37 9.42 -5.05
N VAL A 35 8.00 9.37 -6.20
CA VAL A 35 7.53 10.02 -7.43
C VAL A 35 6.72 9.01 -8.22
N TYR A 36 5.51 9.40 -8.61
CA TYR A 36 4.62 8.61 -9.45
C TYR A 36 4.45 9.28 -10.82
N PRO A 37 4.49 8.52 -11.92
CA PRO A 37 4.16 9.05 -13.22
C PRO A 37 2.68 9.43 -13.28
N LYS A 38 2.33 10.47 -14.04
CA LYS A 38 0.94 10.89 -14.26
C LYS A 38 0.09 9.77 -14.85
N PHE A 39 0.67 9.00 -15.77
CA PHE A 39 0.02 7.87 -16.43
C PHE A 39 0.76 6.58 -16.07
N SER A 40 0.02 5.49 -15.90
CA SER A 40 0.63 4.21 -15.55
C SER A 40 1.53 3.69 -16.67
N ARG A 41 2.75 3.32 -16.34
CA ARG A 41 3.73 2.69 -17.22
C ARG A 41 3.82 1.19 -17.03
N ILE A 42 3.04 0.67 -16.09
CA ILE A 42 3.00 -0.76 -15.75
C ILE A 42 1.56 -1.23 -15.62
N VAL A 43 1.35 -2.49 -15.93
CA VAL A 43 0.11 -3.22 -15.65
C VAL A 43 0.45 -4.36 -14.69
N SER A 44 -0.40 -4.55 -13.68
CA SER A 44 -0.23 -5.65 -12.75
C SER A 44 -0.76 -6.94 -13.38
N ASN A 45 0.12 -7.89 -13.66
CA ASN A 45 -0.26 -9.22 -14.16
C ASN A 45 -0.69 -10.17 -13.04
N GLY A 46 -0.49 -9.81 -11.76
CA GLY A 46 -0.87 -10.65 -10.62
C GLY A 46 -2.36 -10.67 -10.29
N THR A 47 -3.22 -10.14 -11.17
CA THR A 47 -4.69 -10.12 -11.02
C THR A 47 -5.40 -11.23 -11.80
N ASP A 48 -4.65 -12.12 -12.42
CA ASP A 48 -5.16 -13.29 -13.17
C ASP A 48 -5.61 -14.46 -12.28
N GLY A 49 -5.39 -14.35 -10.97
CA GLY A 49 -5.70 -15.38 -9.98
C GLY A 49 -4.49 -16.25 -9.58
N SER A 50 -3.37 -16.13 -10.26
CA SER A 50 -2.13 -16.86 -9.92
C SER A 50 -1.33 -16.20 -8.79
N GLY A 51 -1.65 -14.96 -8.45
CA GLY A 51 -0.92 -14.18 -7.45
C GLY A 51 -1.15 -14.65 -6.02
N THR A 52 -0.09 -14.75 -5.23
CA THR A 52 -0.12 -15.16 -3.83
C THR A 52 -1.00 -14.25 -2.94
N ASN A 53 -1.09 -12.97 -3.28
CA ASN A 53 -1.77 -11.96 -2.47
C ASN A 53 -3.09 -11.48 -3.08
N TYR A 54 -3.32 -11.74 -4.36
CA TYR A 54 -4.50 -11.28 -5.10
C TYR A 54 -5.13 -12.42 -5.89
N GLN A 55 -6.35 -12.79 -5.50
CA GLN A 55 -7.13 -13.84 -6.17
C GLN A 55 -8.28 -13.29 -7.04
N LYS A 56 -8.45 -11.96 -7.09
CA LYS A 56 -9.53 -11.33 -7.85
C LYS A 56 -9.01 -10.80 -9.18
N LYS A 57 -9.68 -11.14 -10.28
CA LYS A 57 -9.34 -10.70 -11.64
C LYS A 57 -9.49 -9.19 -11.87
N ILE A 58 -10.39 -8.52 -11.16
CA ILE A 58 -10.60 -7.07 -11.27
C ILE A 58 -10.45 -6.44 -9.90
N THR A 59 -9.57 -5.47 -9.77
CA THR A 59 -9.32 -4.74 -8.54
C THR A 59 -9.31 -3.23 -8.81
N LYS A 60 -9.46 -2.44 -7.77
CA LYS A 60 -9.31 -0.97 -7.85
C LYS A 60 -7.90 -0.50 -8.29
N TYR A 61 -6.96 -1.42 -8.39
CA TYR A 61 -5.57 -1.14 -8.81
C TYR A 61 -5.31 -1.48 -10.27
N ASN A 62 -6.32 -1.99 -11.00
CA ASN A 62 -6.19 -2.19 -12.43
C ASN A 62 -6.13 -0.82 -13.11
N SER A 63 -5.11 -0.62 -13.93
CA SER A 63 -4.88 0.61 -14.66
C SER A 63 -4.66 0.30 -16.14
N LEU A 64 -5.08 1.23 -16.98
CA LEU A 64 -4.76 1.16 -18.39
C LEU A 64 -3.29 1.54 -18.59
N LEU A 65 -2.59 0.77 -19.43
CA LEU A 65 -1.22 1.08 -19.81
C LEU A 65 -1.22 2.33 -20.70
N TYR A 66 -0.36 3.27 -20.37
CA TYR A 66 -0.15 4.43 -21.23
C TYR A 66 0.78 4.08 -22.39
N ASP A 67 0.28 4.22 -23.60
CA ASP A 67 0.97 3.91 -24.86
C ASP A 67 1.58 5.14 -25.54
N GLY A 68 1.59 6.27 -24.88
CA GLY A 68 2.10 7.52 -25.43
C GLY A 68 3.62 7.67 -25.38
N GLU A 69 4.10 8.91 -25.60
CA GLU A 69 5.53 9.24 -25.67
C GLU A 69 6.37 8.64 -24.53
N LYS A 70 7.49 8.03 -24.91
CA LYS A 70 8.42 7.37 -23.98
C LYS A 70 9.37 8.34 -23.27
N LYS A 71 9.41 9.61 -23.67
CA LYS A 71 10.26 10.63 -23.02
C LYS A 71 9.70 10.98 -21.64
N CYS A 72 10.46 10.71 -20.62
CA CYS A 72 10.17 11.17 -19.26
C CYS A 72 10.94 12.48 -19.03
N VAL A 73 10.22 13.57 -18.85
CA VAL A 73 10.79 14.81 -18.35
C VAL A 73 10.57 14.84 -16.84
N PHE A 74 11.66 14.87 -16.08
CA PHE A 74 11.60 15.02 -14.65
C PHE A 74 11.58 16.52 -14.33
N SER A 75 10.53 16.97 -13.66
CA SER A 75 10.47 18.30 -13.06
C SER A 75 10.97 18.26 -11.62
N ASP A 76 11.17 19.44 -11.04
CA ASP A 76 11.51 19.53 -9.63
C ASP A 76 10.48 18.81 -8.76
N VAL A 77 10.97 18.17 -7.69
CA VAL A 77 10.13 17.39 -6.79
C VAL A 77 9.33 18.34 -5.90
N VAL A 78 8.04 18.46 -6.16
CA VAL A 78 7.12 19.27 -5.34
C VAL A 78 6.03 18.38 -4.77
N VAL A 79 5.77 18.53 -3.46
CA VAL A 79 4.68 17.81 -2.80
C VAL A 79 3.35 18.43 -3.19
N ASN A 80 2.52 17.67 -3.89
CA ASN A 80 1.15 18.08 -4.19
C ASN A 80 0.21 17.65 -3.06
N GLU A 81 -0.17 18.60 -2.22
CA GLU A 81 -1.03 18.35 -1.05
C GLU A 81 -2.42 17.81 -1.43
N ARG A 82 -2.97 18.20 -2.57
CA ARG A 82 -4.26 17.69 -3.06
C ARG A 82 -4.14 16.20 -3.38
N ILE A 83 -3.13 15.80 -4.13
CA ILE A 83 -2.87 14.38 -4.46
C ILE A 83 -2.61 13.60 -3.17
N ARG A 84 -1.80 14.13 -2.26
CA ARG A 84 -1.54 13.50 -0.96
C ARG A 84 -2.82 13.25 -0.16
N LYS A 85 -3.72 14.22 -0.12
CA LYS A 85 -5.01 14.12 0.59
C LYS A 85 -5.92 13.08 -0.05
N GLU A 86 -6.05 13.07 -1.37
CA GLU A 86 -6.84 12.06 -2.10
C GLU A 86 -6.27 10.65 -1.92
N PHE A 87 -4.95 10.49 -1.99
CA PHE A 87 -4.28 9.22 -1.77
C PHE A 87 -4.55 8.67 -0.36
N ARG A 88 -4.56 9.52 0.66
CA ARG A 88 -4.90 9.12 2.04
C ARG A 88 -6.34 8.61 2.14
N ARG A 89 -7.29 9.29 1.51
CA ARG A 89 -8.72 8.89 1.53
C ARG A 89 -8.97 7.58 0.80
N HIS A 90 -8.24 7.31 -0.26
CA HIS A 90 -8.44 6.13 -1.09
C HIS A 90 -8.12 4.82 -0.37
N HIS A 91 -7.17 4.81 0.55
CA HIS A 91 -6.63 3.59 1.14
C HIS A 91 -7.40 3.06 2.35
N MET A 92 -7.99 3.92 3.17
CA MET A 92 -8.77 3.46 4.32
C MET A 92 -9.76 4.54 4.79
N ASN A 93 -11.00 4.14 5.05
CA ASN A 93 -12.00 5.01 5.66
C ASN A 93 -11.90 4.97 7.19
N SER A 94 -12.61 5.88 7.88
CA SER A 94 -12.57 6.02 9.34
C SER A 94 -12.98 4.75 10.08
N LEU A 95 -14.00 4.04 9.61
CA LEU A 95 -14.43 2.76 10.19
C LEU A 95 -13.36 1.67 10.04
N GLY A 96 -12.68 1.65 8.90
CA GLY A 96 -11.55 0.75 8.66
C GLY A 96 -10.40 1.01 9.63
N ILE A 97 -10.10 2.27 9.91
CA ILE A 97 -9.07 2.67 10.89
C ILE A 97 -9.44 2.18 12.29
N ILE A 98 -10.67 2.44 12.75
CA ILE A 98 -11.14 2.02 14.08
C ILE A 98 -11.03 0.50 14.22
N ARG A 99 -11.56 -0.26 13.26
CA ARG A 99 -11.49 -1.73 13.26
C ARG A 99 -10.05 -2.25 13.29
N ALA A 100 -9.17 -1.64 12.51
CA ALA A 100 -7.76 -2.00 12.47
C ALA A 100 -7.07 -1.67 13.80
N SER A 101 -7.35 -0.52 14.41
CA SER A 101 -6.79 -0.13 15.71
C SER A 101 -7.19 -1.11 16.81
N ILE A 102 -8.46 -1.50 16.89
CA ILE A 102 -8.95 -2.50 17.85
C ILE A 102 -8.26 -3.83 17.61
N LYS A 103 -8.24 -4.33 16.37
CA LYS A 103 -7.60 -5.60 16.02
C LYS A 103 -6.14 -5.63 16.45
N TRP A 104 -5.38 -4.60 16.10
CA TRP A 104 -3.94 -4.57 16.40
C TRP A 104 -3.66 -4.30 17.87
N GLY A 105 -4.53 -3.59 18.58
CA GLY A 105 -4.51 -3.49 20.03
C GLY A 105 -4.62 -4.87 20.68
N LEU A 106 -5.61 -5.68 20.28
CA LEU A 106 -5.81 -7.04 20.80
C LEU A 106 -4.64 -7.99 20.45
N VAL A 107 -4.03 -7.83 19.28
CA VAL A 107 -2.83 -8.61 18.89
C VAL A 107 -1.64 -8.22 19.78
N LYS A 108 -1.42 -6.94 20.02
CA LYS A 108 -0.34 -6.44 20.89
C LYS A 108 -0.49 -6.88 22.34
N CYS A 109 -1.73 -6.97 22.82
CA CYS A 109 -2.04 -7.50 24.16
C CYS A 109 -2.02 -9.04 24.23
N GLY A 110 -1.71 -9.75 23.15
CA GLY A 110 -1.66 -11.21 23.12
C GLY A 110 -3.02 -11.93 23.12
N ILE A 111 -4.12 -11.18 23.05
CA ILE A 111 -5.49 -11.73 23.07
C ILE A 111 -5.81 -12.40 21.72
N LEU A 112 -5.38 -11.82 20.61
CA LEU A 112 -5.52 -12.42 19.29
C LEU A 112 -4.20 -13.06 18.86
N ARG A 113 -4.22 -14.39 18.69
CA ARG A 113 -3.08 -15.16 18.18
C ARG A 113 -3.04 -15.19 16.64
N ASN A 114 -1.84 -15.21 16.09
CA ASN A 114 -1.61 -15.44 14.67
C ASN A 114 -1.97 -16.91 14.32
N LYS A 115 -3.04 -17.11 13.54
CA LYS A 115 -3.45 -18.44 13.05
C LYS A 115 -2.55 -18.99 11.91
N ARG A 116 -1.55 -18.24 11.45
CA ARG A 116 -0.70 -18.60 10.30
C ARG A 116 0.71 -19.09 10.66
N LYS A 117 0.92 -19.62 11.85
CA LYS A 117 2.09 -20.45 12.11
C LYS A 117 1.75 -21.90 11.72
N LYS A 118 1.80 -22.20 10.46
CA LYS A 118 2.08 -23.52 9.88
C LYS A 118 3.08 -23.31 8.76
#